data_def082462719d162760bc4d7d4c6744e
#
_entry.id   def082462719d162760bc4d7d4c6744e
#
_cell.length_a   1.000
_cell.length_b   1.000
_cell.length_c   1.000
_cell.angle_alpha   90.00
_cell.angle_beta   90.00
_cell.angle_gamma   90.00
#
_symmetry.space_group_name_H-M   'P 1'
#
loop_
_entity.id
_entity.type
_entity.pdbx_description
1 polymer ?
#
loop_
_entity_poly.entity_id
_entity_poly.type
_entity_poly.pdbx_seq_one_letter_code
_entity_poly.pdbx_strand_id
1 'polypeptide(L)'
;MNGHLRLIHSILPATVDLRVTVPDNHPSARNLGTERVGSGSIVDADGYILTVHYVTVGAASVTVTLVEGEQFPGQVAAQDQESGLALIKISAHGLPFLRLAERDSVTVGQPVVIIASSGESERRVNGGYVSSMEPYDGHWEYMLEKTIRTTAFNPGFGGGTLVNFRGELIGVVSLNLNEIGKFSLSIPADYYRDFEQELKAYGEVRSRPRRPWLGFYPQPFGGHVVVGGLVPGGPAERFGLKEGDIILRVEQKEIRSRPELYQQMWKKRPGERISFRILREERSFDLEVVGGDRSERYRS
;
A
#
# COMPACT_ATOMS: atom_id res chain seq x y z
N MET A 1 21.39 -22.51 21.05
CA MET A 1 20.22 -21.66 20.68
C MET A 1 19.80 -22.04 19.28
N ASN A 2 18.52 -22.36 19.04
CA ASN A 2 18.04 -22.81 17.73
C ASN A 2 18.23 -21.67 16.68
N GLY A 3 18.62 -22.01 15.45
CA GLY A 3 18.92 -21.01 14.39
C GLY A 3 17.78 -19.99 14.15
N HIS A 4 16.53 -20.44 14.29
CA HIS A 4 15.34 -19.59 14.16
C HIS A 4 15.26 -18.52 15.27
N LEU A 5 15.61 -18.85 16.50
CA LEU A 5 15.62 -17.88 17.60
C LEU A 5 16.69 -16.80 17.38
N ARG A 6 17.88 -17.18 16.88
CA ARG A 6 18.93 -16.20 16.56
C ARG A 6 18.49 -15.25 15.47
N LEU A 7 17.83 -15.75 14.43
CA LEU A 7 17.28 -14.94 13.36
C LEU A 7 16.27 -13.91 13.90
N ILE A 8 15.30 -14.36 14.70
CA ILE A 8 14.28 -13.48 15.28
C ILE A 8 14.94 -12.39 16.15
N HIS A 9 15.87 -12.78 17.03
CA HIS A 9 16.58 -11.85 17.89
C HIS A 9 17.39 -10.80 17.10
N SER A 10 17.93 -11.15 15.93
CA SER A 10 18.67 -10.20 15.10
C SER A 10 17.78 -9.20 14.33
N ILE A 11 16.52 -9.56 14.10
CA ILE A 11 15.56 -8.73 13.33
C ILE A 11 14.73 -7.82 14.24
N LEU A 12 14.33 -8.32 15.42
CA LEU A 12 13.47 -7.60 16.37
C LEU A 12 13.88 -6.14 16.60
N PRO A 13 15.16 -5.80 16.84
CA PRO A 13 15.57 -4.41 17.09
C PRO A 13 15.32 -3.45 15.93
N ALA A 14 15.18 -3.97 14.70
CA ALA A 14 14.90 -3.17 13.52
C ALA A 14 13.40 -3.06 13.20
N THR A 15 12.51 -3.49 14.11
CA THR A 15 11.06 -3.39 13.96
C THR A 15 10.47 -2.36 14.91
N VAL A 16 9.47 -1.61 14.46
CA VAL A 16 8.87 -0.53 15.24
C VAL A 16 7.35 -0.64 15.32
N ASP A 17 6.78 -0.08 16.41
CA ASP A 17 5.37 0.29 16.52
C ASP A 17 5.17 1.71 16.00
N LEU A 18 4.06 1.94 15.35
CA LEU A 18 3.65 3.24 14.85
C LEU A 18 2.29 3.61 15.42
N ARG A 19 2.20 4.79 16.02
CA ARG A 19 0.94 5.45 16.37
C ARG A 19 0.84 6.75 15.60
N VAL A 20 -0.27 6.93 14.90
CA VAL A 20 -0.45 8.05 13.98
C VAL A 20 -1.79 8.72 14.26
N THR A 21 -1.76 10.02 14.48
CA THR A 21 -2.98 10.83 14.62
C THR A 21 -3.22 11.61 13.33
N VAL A 22 -4.46 11.58 12.87
CA VAL A 22 -4.92 12.27 11.64
C VAL A 22 -6.06 13.21 12.01
N PRO A 23 -6.10 14.44 11.48
CA PRO A 23 -7.21 15.38 11.76
C PRO A 23 -8.56 14.84 11.27
N ASP A 24 -9.62 15.10 12.02
CA ASP A 24 -10.99 14.65 11.72
C ASP A 24 -11.48 15.11 10.34
N ASN A 25 -11.07 16.30 9.93
CA ASN A 25 -11.45 16.90 8.65
C ASN A 25 -10.61 16.37 7.46
N HIS A 26 -9.57 15.57 7.70
CA HIS A 26 -8.78 15.02 6.61
C HIS A 26 -9.58 13.97 5.82
N PRO A 27 -9.55 13.98 4.46
CA PRO A 27 -10.36 13.08 3.64
C PRO A 27 -10.17 11.59 3.95
N SER A 28 -8.99 11.17 4.41
CA SER A 28 -8.72 9.77 4.78
C SER A 28 -9.32 9.36 6.12
N ALA A 29 -9.65 10.31 7.02
CA ALA A 29 -10.17 10.01 8.35
C ALA A 29 -11.50 9.26 8.30
N ARG A 30 -12.35 9.57 7.31
CA ARG A 30 -13.65 8.92 7.12
C ARG A 30 -13.57 7.39 6.96
N ASN A 31 -12.55 6.92 6.23
CA ASN A 31 -12.43 5.49 5.89
C ASN A 31 -11.40 4.75 6.74
N LEU A 32 -10.37 5.45 7.23
CA LEU A 32 -9.23 4.86 7.93
C LEU A 32 -9.17 5.24 9.42
N GLY A 33 -10.06 6.12 9.89
CA GLY A 33 -10.04 6.64 11.25
C GLY A 33 -9.00 7.73 11.48
N THR A 34 -9.06 8.34 12.64
CA THR A 34 -8.18 9.43 13.09
C THR A 34 -7.01 8.95 13.94
N GLU A 35 -7.21 7.86 14.68
CA GLU A 35 -6.15 7.16 15.42
C GLU A 35 -5.79 5.88 14.69
N ARG A 36 -4.54 5.79 14.22
CA ARG A 36 -4.07 4.64 13.46
C ARG A 36 -2.86 4.01 14.14
N VAL A 37 -2.80 2.71 14.02
CA VAL A 37 -1.68 1.90 14.50
C VAL A 37 -1.06 1.15 13.33
N GLY A 38 0.24 0.95 13.39
CA GLY A 38 0.98 0.27 12.35
C GLY A 38 2.25 -0.37 12.86
N SER A 39 2.89 -1.10 11.98
CA SER A 39 4.24 -1.62 12.15
C SER A 39 5.17 -0.96 11.14
N GLY A 40 6.48 -1.02 11.38
CA GLY A 40 7.47 -0.55 10.43
C GLY A 40 8.79 -1.30 10.56
N SER A 41 9.61 -1.17 9.53
CA SER A 41 10.97 -1.73 9.44
C SER A 41 11.97 -0.60 9.33
N ILE A 42 12.97 -0.52 10.22
CA ILE A 42 14.10 0.41 10.07
C ILE A 42 14.94 -0.12 8.91
N VAL A 43 15.19 0.73 7.90
CA VAL A 43 15.87 0.35 6.64
C VAL A 43 17.24 0.98 6.46
N ASP A 44 17.62 1.90 7.35
CA ASP A 44 18.99 2.41 7.44
C ASP A 44 19.33 2.86 8.87
N ALA A 45 20.63 3.10 9.10
CA ALA A 45 21.16 3.52 10.40
C ALA A 45 20.78 4.97 10.79
N ASP A 46 20.30 5.77 9.85
CA ASP A 46 19.91 7.16 10.07
C ASP A 46 18.47 7.30 10.55
N GLY A 47 17.72 6.20 10.65
CA GLY A 47 16.37 6.18 11.21
C GLY A 47 15.26 6.38 10.18
N TYR A 48 15.47 5.95 8.95
CA TYR A 48 14.38 5.78 8.00
C TYR A 48 13.64 4.46 8.25
N ILE A 49 12.31 4.55 8.27
CA ILE A 49 11.41 3.45 8.61
C ILE A 49 10.44 3.25 7.47
N LEU A 50 10.43 2.05 6.88
CA LEU A 50 9.52 1.66 5.82
C LEU A 50 8.25 1.07 6.42
N THR A 51 7.09 1.55 5.95
CA THR A 51 5.76 1.12 6.36
C THR A 51 4.76 1.21 5.20
N VAL A 52 3.48 1.03 5.47
CA VAL A 52 2.41 1.14 4.48
C VAL A 52 1.77 2.52 4.49
N HIS A 53 1.43 3.01 3.30
CA HIS A 53 0.89 4.35 3.06
C HIS A 53 -0.40 4.64 3.86
N TYR A 54 -1.33 3.69 3.95
CA TYR A 54 -2.63 3.92 4.60
C TYR A 54 -2.52 4.18 6.11
N VAL A 55 -1.41 3.81 6.74
CA VAL A 55 -1.14 4.16 8.15
C VAL A 55 -0.78 5.64 8.28
N THR A 56 -0.04 6.20 7.31
CA THR A 56 0.58 7.53 7.43
C THR A 56 -0.14 8.65 6.67
N VAL A 57 -1.05 8.32 5.74
CA VAL A 57 -1.71 9.33 4.91
C VAL A 57 -2.53 10.31 5.76
N GLY A 58 -2.22 11.62 5.64
CA GLY A 58 -2.84 12.68 6.41
C GLY A 58 -2.35 12.81 7.85
N ALA A 59 -1.24 12.17 8.22
CA ALA A 59 -0.68 12.21 9.56
C ALA A 59 -0.35 13.64 10.02
N ALA A 60 -0.95 14.07 11.13
CA ALA A 60 -0.57 15.28 11.86
C ALA A 60 0.55 14.97 12.86
N SER A 61 0.55 13.79 13.46
CA SER A 61 1.62 13.32 14.33
C SER A 61 1.90 11.84 14.11
N VAL A 62 3.15 11.45 14.32
CA VAL A 62 3.61 10.06 14.31
C VAL A 62 4.46 9.84 15.56
N THR A 63 4.13 8.82 16.33
CA THR A 63 5.00 8.30 17.40
C THR A 63 5.54 6.94 16.98
N VAL A 64 6.85 6.81 17.03
CA VAL A 64 7.57 5.56 16.73
C VAL A 64 8.07 4.98 18.05
N THR A 65 7.71 3.72 18.35
CA THR A 65 8.19 3.02 19.55
C THR A 65 9.10 1.86 19.15
N LEU A 66 10.33 1.88 19.62
CA LEU A 66 11.29 0.79 19.44
C LEU A 66 10.90 -0.42 20.30
N VAL A 67 11.51 -1.57 20.03
CA VAL A 67 11.22 -2.82 20.77
C VAL A 67 11.55 -2.71 22.26
N GLU A 68 12.52 -1.88 22.65
CA GLU A 68 12.89 -1.63 24.06
C GLU A 68 12.01 -0.62 24.77
N GLY A 69 11.01 -0.05 24.07
CA GLY A 69 10.04 0.90 24.59
C GLY A 69 10.43 2.37 24.44
N GLU A 70 11.59 2.66 23.90
CA GLU A 70 12.00 4.04 23.60
C GLU A 70 11.12 4.63 22.50
N GLN A 71 10.69 5.89 22.70
CA GLN A 71 9.77 6.59 21.80
C GLN A 71 10.42 7.79 21.12
N PHE A 72 10.14 7.94 19.82
CA PHE A 72 10.59 9.06 19.01
C PHE A 72 9.42 9.72 18.29
N PRO A 73 9.39 11.04 18.17
CA PRO A 73 8.54 11.70 17.20
C PRO A 73 9.02 11.34 15.80
N GLY A 74 8.10 10.89 14.95
CA GLY A 74 8.36 10.56 13.55
C GLY A 74 7.84 11.66 12.63
N GLN A 75 8.53 11.86 11.52
CA GLN A 75 8.10 12.67 10.39
C GLN A 75 7.81 11.78 9.19
N VAL A 76 6.67 11.95 8.54
CA VAL A 76 6.41 11.30 7.25
C VAL A 76 7.33 11.92 6.21
N ALA A 77 8.39 11.20 5.86
CA ALA A 77 9.44 11.66 4.94
C ALA A 77 9.02 11.45 3.47
N ALA A 78 8.27 10.38 3.19
CA ALA A 78 7.78 10.11 1.84
C ALA A 78 6.50 9.30 1.85
N GLN A 79 5.72 9.47 0.77
CA GLN A 79 4.54 8.66 0.50
C GLN A 79 4.52 8.24 -0.98
N ASP A 80 4.41 6.94 -1.22
CA ASP A 80 4.19 6.39 -2.55
C ASP A 80 2.83 5.68 -2.61
N GLN A 81 1.84 6.41 -3.04
CA GLN A 81 0.46 5.91 -3.15
C GLN A 81 0.32 4.79 -4.18
N GLU A 82 1.19 4.75 -5.19
CA GLU A 82 1.13 3.74 -6.25
C GLU A 82 1.66 2.39 -5.80
N SER A 83 2.75 2.36 -5.03
CA SER A 83 3.20 1.12 -4.39
C SER A 83 2.45 0.81 -3.10
N GLY A 84 1.86 1.81 -2.46
CA GLY A 84 1.24 1.68 -1.14
C GLY A 84 2.24 1.70 0.01
N LEU A 85 3.48 2.14 -0.24
CA LEU A 85 4.54 2.30 0.77
C LEU A 85 4.63 3.73 1.29
N ALA A 86 5.16 3.88 2.49
CA ALA A 86 5.53 5.17 3.07
C ALA A 86 6.84 5.07 3.84
N LEU A 87 7.52 6.20 3.95
CA LEU A 87 8.76 6.34 4.68
C LEU A 87 8.59 7.34 5.82
N ILE A 88 8.94 6.92 7.02
CA ILE A 88 8.99 7.77 8.21
C ILE A 88 10.46 8.01 8.56
N LYS A 89 10.77 9.20 9.06
CA LYS A 89 12.10 9.58 9.56
C LYS A 89 12.01 9.92 11.03
N ILE A 90 12.91 9.36 11.83
CA ILE A 90 13.13 9.74 13.23
C ILE A 90 14.53 10.34 13.41
N SER A 91 14.69 11.21 14.43
CA SER A 91 15.97 11.83 14.77
C SER A 91 16.78 10.92 15.71
N ALA A 92 17.21 9.76 15.17
CA ALA A 92 18.06 8.80 15.84
C ALA A 92 19.12 8.28 14.84
N HIS A 93 20.29 7.89 15.35
CA HIS A 93 21.42 7.42 14.54
C HIS A 93 21.98 6.12 15.13
N GLY A 94 22.66 5.37 14.31
CA GLY A 94 23.28 4.10 14.74
C GLY A 94 22.26 3.00 15.07
N LEU A 95 21.04 3.14 14.56
CA LEU A 95 20.01 2.16 14.79
C LEU A 95 20.28 0.84 14.08
N PRO A 96 19.91 -0.30 14.67
CA PRO A 96 19.84 -1.56 13.95
C PRO A 96 18.83 -1.44 12.81
N PHE A 97 19.20 -1.94 11.62
CA PHE A 97 18.36 -1.87 10.44
C PHE A 97 18.42 -3.15 9.63
N LEU A 98 17.42 -3.35 8.78
CA LEU A 98 17.33 -4.48 7.87
C LEU A 98 17.92 -4.15 6.51
N ARG A 99 18.75 -5.04 6.00
CA ARG A 99 19.19 -4.99 4.60
C ARG A 99 18.07 -5.50 3.70
N LEU A 100 17.90 -4.87 2.56
CA LEU A 100 16.99 -5.38 1.53
C LEU A 100 17.61 -6.65 0.89
N ALA A 101 16.81 -7.68 0.68
CA ALA A 101 17.23 -8.85 -0.09
C ALA A 101 17.58 -8.45 -1.53
N GLU A 102 18.37 -9.23 -2.23
CA GLU A 102 18.68 -8.99 -3.64
C GLU A 102 17.41 -8.90 -4.48
N ARG A 103 17.47 -8.07 -5.54
CA ARG A 103 16.36 -7.91 -6.48
C ARG A 103 15.92 -9.27 -7.05
N ASP A 104 14.61 -9.47 -7.16
CA ASP A 104 14.00 -10.68 -7.72
C ASP A 104 14.46 -12.01 -7.09
N SER A 105 15.06 -11.96 -5.88
CA SER A 105 15.52 -13.16 -5.17
C SER A 105 14.42 -13.95 -4.47
N VAL A 106 13.21 -13.41 -4.42
CA VAL A 106 12.06 -14.09 -3.77
C VAL A 106 11.48 -15.15 -4.70
N THR A 107 11.28 -16.35 -4.16
CA THR A 107 10.73 -17.49 -4.91
C THR A 107 9.57 -18.15 -4.17
N VAL A 108 8.62 -18.71 -4.92
CA VAL A 108 7.52 -19.52 -4.36
C VAL A 108 8.10 -20.74 -3.64
N GLY A 109 7.53 -21.05 -2.47
CA GLY A 109 8.04 -22.10 -1.58
C GLY A 109 9.17 -21.66 -0.64
N GLN A 110 9.70 -20.44 -0.81
CA GLN A 110 10.72 -19.91 0.10
C GLN A 110 10.15 -19.73 1.51
N PRO A 111 10.86 -20.20 2.57
CA PRO A 111 10.46 -19.96 3.93
C PRO A 111 10.69 -18.49 4.33
N VAL A 112 9.74 -17.97 5.12
CA VAL A 112 9.69 -16.56 5.52
C VAL A 112 9.24 -16.39 6.96
N VAL A 113 9.57 -15.24 7.53
CA VAL A 113 9.11 -14.82 8.86
C VAL A 113 8.47 -13.44 8.73
N ILE A 114 7.32 -13.24 9.38
CA ILE A 114 6.68 -11.94 9.59
C ILE A 114 6.87 -11.54 11.04
N ILE A 115 7.31 -10.31 11.26
CA ILE A 115 7.34 -9.66 12.56
C ILE A 115 6.50 -8.38 12.47
N ALA A 116 5.53 -8.24 13.38
CA ALA A 116 4.65 -7.09 13.42
C ALA A 116 4.43 -6.61 14.85
N SER A 117 4.20 -5.31 15.02
CA SER A 117 3.75 -4.75 16.29
C SER A 117 2.33 -5.18 16.60
N SER A 118 2.05 -5.47 17.84
CA SER A 118 0.70 -5.62 18.39
C SER A 118 0.36 -4.52 19.41
N GLY A 119 1.22 -3.52 19.51
CA GLY A 119 1.12 -2.33 20.35
C GLY A 119 2.38 -2.06 21.15
N GLU A 120 2.78 -0.81 21.23
CA GLU A 120 3.92 -0.33 22.03
C GLU A 120 5.23 -1.10 21.77
N SER A 121 5.80 -1.75 22.79
CA SER A 121 7.02 -2.56 22.66
C SER A 121 6.74 -4.02 22.26
N GLU A 122 5.47 -4.43 22.19
CA GLU A 122 5.12 -5.81 21.90
C GLU A 122 5.28 -6.14 20.40
N ARG A 123 6.00 -7.22 20.11
CA ARG A 123 6.18 -7.76 18.74
C ARG A 123 5.72 -9.19 18.70
N ARG A 124 4.96 -9.51 17.65
CA ARG A 124 4.53 -10.89 17.38
C ARG A 124 5.21 -11.42 16.14
N VAL A 125 5.50 -12.70 16.17
CA VAL A 125 6.24 -13.39 15.11
C VAL A 125 5.41 -14.53 14.57
N ASN A 126 5.39 -14.68 13.25
CA ASN A 126 4.79 -15.82 12.59
C ASN A 126 5.67 -16.29 11.42
N GLY A 127 5.76 -17.59 11.22
CA GLY A 127 6.52 -18.21 10.14
C GLY A 127 5.62 -18.86 9.10
N GLY A 128 6.11 -18.96 7.88
CA GLY A 128 5.41 -19.62 6.78
C GLY A 128 6.26 -19.66 5.52
N TYR A 129 5.59 -19.70 4.39
CA TYR A 129 6.21 -19.80 3.07
C TYR A 129 5.59 -18.80 2.09
N VAL A 130 6.36 -18.38 1.09
CA VAL A 130 5.81 -17.67 -0.07
C VAL A 130 4.90 -18.63 -0.82
N SER A 131 3.61 -18.34 -0.90
CA SER A 131 2.62 -19.18 -1.57
C SER A 131 2.45 -18.84 -3.04
N SER A 132 2.50 -17.54 -3.37
CA SER A 132 2.46 -17.05 -4.75
C SER A 132 3.03 -15.65 -4.88
N MET A 133 3.35 -15.28 -6.13
CA MET A 133 3.79 -13.94 -6.48
C MET A 133 2.96 -13.48 -7.68
N GLU A 134 1.86 -12.81 -7.43
CA GLU A 134 0.84 -12.46 -8.39
C GLU A 134 0.51 -10.98 -8.33
N PRO A 135 -0.07 -10.41 -9.39
CA PRO A 135 -0.66 -9.08 -9.33
C PRO A 135 -1.76 -8.99 -8.25
N TYR A 136 -1.98 -7.80 -7.75
CA TYR A 136 -3.10 -7.48 -6.87
C TYR A 136 -3.77 -6.19 -7.33
N ASP A 137 -5.09 -6.19 -7.36
CA ASP A 137 -5.90 -5.02 -7.62
C ASP A 137 -6.95 -4.79 -6.53
N GLY A 138 -6.96 -3.59 -5.98
CA GLY A 138 -7.93 -3.13 -4.98
C GLY A 138 -9.02 -2.28 -5.64
N HIS A 139 -10.23 -2.31 -5.05
CA HIS A 139 -11.36 -1.53 -5.56
C HIS A 139 -11.23 0.00 -5.35
N TRP A 140 -10.16 0.47 -4.71
CA TRP A 140 -9.88 1.90 -4.47
C TRP A 140 -8.89 2.50 -5.48
N GLU A 141 -8.96 2.08 -6.75
CA GLU A 141 -8.06 2.47 -7.84
C GLU A 141 -6.59 2.18 -7.52
N TYR A 142 -6.31 0.95 -7.09
CA TYR A 142 -4.98 0.51 -6.70
C TYR A 142 -4.64 -0.82 -7.39
N MET A 143 -3.44 -0.92 -7.94
CA MET A 143 -2.93 -2.17 -8.52
C MET A 143 -1.42 -2.24 -8.40
N LEU A 144 -0.94 -3.40 -7.98
CA LEU A 144 0.46 -3.80 -8.05
C LEU A 144 0.62 -4.92 -9.07
N GLU A 145 1.66 -4.84 -9.88
CA GLU A 145 1.98 -5.88 -10.86
C GLU A 145 2.53 -7.14 -10.20
N LYS A 146 3.15 -6.98 -9.02
CA LYS A 146 3.74 -8.08 -8.25
C LYS A 146 3.48 -7.85 -6.77
N THR A 147 3.00 -8.90 -6.10
CA THR A 147 2.87 -8.94 -4.64
C THR A 147 3.47 -10.24 -4.12
N ILE A 148 3.79 -10.31 -2.84
CA ILE A 148 4.22 -11.54 -2.18
C ILE A 148 3.06 -12.01 -1.30
N ARG A 149 2.47 -13.15 -1.62
CA ARG A 149 1.48 -13.81 -0.77
C ARG A 149 2.16 -14.89 0.05
N THR A 150 1.87 -14.93 1.35
CA THR A 150 2.50 -15.89 2.26
C THR A 150 1.47 -16.63 3.08
N THR A 151 1.78 -17.88 3.44
CA THR A 151 1.02 -18.66 4.41
C THR A 151 1.28 -18.19 5.85
N ALA A 152 2.35 -17.40 6.07
CA ALA A 152 2.55 -16.68 7.32
C ALA A 152 1.50 -15.59 7.44
N PHE A 153 0.54 -15.77 8.35
CA PHE A 153 -0.48 -14.74 8.61
C PHE A 153 0.11 -13.63 9.48
N ASN A 154 -0.15 -12.36 9.11
CA ASN A 154 0.36 -11.22 9.86
C ASN A 154 -0.19 -11.22 11.30
N PRO A 155 0.67 -11.33 12.31
CA PRO A 155 0.23 -11.48 13.69
C PRO A 155 -0.09 -10.15 14.39
N GLY A 156 0.08 -9.01 13.72
CA GLY A 156 -0.09 -7.67 14.26
C GLY A 156 -0.63 -6.66 13.27
N PHE A 157 -0.21 -5.41 13.42
CA PHE A 157 -0.67 -4.29 12.59
C PHE A 157 -0.03 -4.29 11.19
N GLY A 158 -0.68 -3.62 10.25
CA GLY A 158 -0.15 -3.40 8.89
C GLY A 158 1.19 -2.66 8.89
N GLY A 159 2.00 -2.90 7.88
CA GLY A 159 3.40 -2.46 7.85
C GLY A 159 4.38 -3.49 8.43
N GLY A 160 3.90 -4.70 8.77
CA GLY A 160 4.72 -5.77 9.32
C GLY A 160 5.92 -6.11 8.41
N THR A 161 7.01 -6.46 9.05
CA THR A 161 8.30 -6.80 8.43
C THR A 161 8.26 -8.21 7.88
N LEU A 162 8.37 -8.41 6.57
CA LEU A 162 8.50 -9.73 5.96
C LEU A 162 9.96 -9.96 5.57
N VAL A 163 10.58 -10.99 6.15
CA VAL A 163 11.99 -11.35 5.92
C VAL A 163 12.17 -12.78 5.45
N ASN A 164 13.27 -13.01 4.74
CA ASN A 164 13.77 -14.34 4.44
C ASN A 164 14.58 -14.92 5.63
N PHE A 165 15.02 -16.17 5.52
CA PHE A 165 15.82 -16.82 6.58
C PHE A 165 17.28 -16.34 6.68
N ARG A 166 17.71 -15.38 5.82
CA ARG A 166 18.97 -14.65 5.99
C ARG A 166 18.79 -13.37 6.80
N GLY A 167 17.56 -13.03 7.21
CA GLY A 167 17.23 -11.81 7.92
C GLY A 167 17.12 -10.58 7.00
N GLU A 168 17.00 -10.78 5.70
CA GLU A 168 16.87 -9.70 4.73
C GLU A 168 15.40 -9.35 4.49
N LEU A 169 15.09 -8.06 4.40
CA LEU A 169 13.76 -7.55 4.12
C LEU A 169 13.38 -7.85 2.67
N ILE A 170 12.31 -8.63 2.47
CA ILE A 170 11.77 -8.99 1.16
C ILE A 170 10.45 -8.28 0.86
N GLY A 171 9.77 -7.75 1.88
CA GLY A 171 8.50 -7.04 1.69
C GLY A 171 7.94 -6.45 2.97
N VAL A 172 6.90 -5.63 2.78
CA VAL A 172 6.12 -4.99 3.86
C VAL A 172 4.70 -5.53 3.82
N VAL A 173 4.23 -6.10 4.91
CA VAL A 173 2.89 -6.69 4.98
C VAL A 173 1.84 -5.58 4.94
N SER A 174 0.94 -5.66 3.96
CA SER A 174 -0.11 -4.68 3.76
C SER A 174 -1.48 -5.19 4.23
N LEU A 175 -1.90 -6.35 3.75
CA LEU A 175 -3.24 -6.87 3.98
C LEU A 175 -3.21 -8.33 4.45
N ASN A 176 -4.23 -8.73 5.21
CA ASN A 176 -4.56 -10.12 5.43
C ASN A 176 -5.73 -10.48 4.51
N LEU A 177 -5.54 -11.47 3.65
CA LEU A 177 -6.54 -11.97 2.72
C LEU A 177 -7.24 -13.18 3.34
N ASN A 178 -8.53 -13.05 3.68
CA ASN A 178 -9.30 -14.09 4.35
C ASN A 178 -10.33 -14.77 3.41
N GLU A 179 -10.51 -14.26 2.20
CA GLU A 179 -11.56 -14.71 1.27
C GLU A 179 -11.23 -16.07 0.60
N ILE A 180 -9.95 -16.36 0.39
CA ILE A 180 -9.48 -17.56 -0.33
C ILE A 180 -8.65 -18.47 0.60
N GLY A 181 -8.54 -18.13 1.88
CA GLY A 181 -7.67 -18.76 2.86
C GLY A 181 -7.05 -17.72 3.78
N LYS A 182 -6.17 -18.14 4.68
CA LYS A 182 -5.45 -17.23 5.56
C LYS A 182 -4.09 -16.92 4.95
N PHE A 183 -4.03 -15.87 4.15
CA PHE A 183 -2.79 -15.40 3.55
C PHE A 183 -2.51 -13.96 3.95
N SER A 184 -1.24 -13.61 4.07
CA SER A 184 -0.83 -12.20 4.11
C SER A 184 -0.34 -11.78 2.74
N LEU A 185 -0.74 -10.59 2.31
CA LEU A 185 -0.26 -9.91 1.12
C LEU A 185 0.76 -8.87 1.53
N SER A 186 1.95 -8.96 0.96
CA SER A 186 3.03 -8.02 1.19
C SER A 186 3.42 -7.30 -0.11
N ILE A 187 3.76 -6.04 0.05
CA ILE A 187 4.35 -5.21 -1.01
C ILE A 187 5.83 -5.58 -1.08
N PRO A 188 6.36 -6.04 -2.22
CA PRO A 188 7.78 -6.35 -2.37
C PRO A 188 8.68 -5.17 -2.02
N ALA A 189 9.78 -5.44 -1.33
CA ALA A 189 10.76 -4.41 -0.98
C ALA A 189 11.44 -3.77 -2.21
N ASP A 190 11.35 -4.42 -3.37
CA ASP A 190 11.85 -3.89 -4.64
C ASP A 190 11.15 -2.59 -5.04
N TYR A 191 9.86 -2.40 -4.70
CA TYR A 191 9.17 -1.12 -4.93
C TYR A 191 9.82 0.05 -4.17
N TYR A 192 10.34 -0.18 -2.97
CA TYR A 192 11.13 0.83 -2.25
C TYR A 192 12.52 1.00 -2.85
N ARG A 193 13.22 -0.11 -3.11
CA ARG A 193 14.58 -0.11 -3.68
C ARG A 193 14.67 0.72 -4.96
N ASP A 194 13.69 0.59 -5.85
CA ASP A 194 13.69 1.24 -7.16
C ASP A 194 13.63 2.76 -7.07
N PHE A 195 13.06 3.28 -5.99
CA PHE A 195 12.81 4.71 -5.81
C PHE A 195 13.34 5.27 -4.49
N GLU A 196 14.18 4.54 -3.77
CA GLU A 196 14.71 4.95 -2.46
C GLU A 196 15.30 6.36 -2.49
N GLN A 197 16.12 6.66 -3.50
CA GLN A 197 16.78 7.96 -3.63
C GLN A 197 15.76 9.10 -3.83
N GLU A 198 14.76 8.90 -4.67
CA GLU A 198 13.72 9.90 -4.89
C GLU A 198 12.83 10.09 -3.66
N LEU A 199 12.43 9.00 -3.03
CA LEU A 199 11.64 9.03 -1.81
C LEU A 199 12.35 9.79 -0.68
N LYS A 200 13.63 9.52 -0.47
CA LYS A 200 14.44 10.24 0.54
C LYS A 200 14.69 11.70 0.18
N ALA A 201 14.93 12.01 -1.10
CA ALA A 201 15.28 13.36 -1.53
C ALA A 201 14.07 14.28 -1.73
N TYR A 202 12.94 13.75 -2.19
CA TYR A 202 11.79 14.56 -2.63
C TYR A 202 10.49 14.24 -1.88
N GLY A 203 10.44 13.16 -1.10
CA GLY A 203 9.23 12.71 -0.43
C GLY A 203 8.20 12.03 -1.36
N GLU A 204 8.50 11.92 -2.64
CA GLU A 204 7.65 11.32 -3.67
C GLU A 204 8.49 10.75 -4.81
N VAL A 205 7.91 9.85 -5.61
CA VAL A 205 8.51 9.34 -6.85
C VAL A 205 8.18 10.31 -7.98
N ARG A 206 9.19 10.97 -8.57
CA ARG A 206 9.05 11.97 -9.65
C ARG A 206 9.28 11.40 -11.04
N SER A 207 10.11 10.39 -11.15
CA SER A 207 10.43 9.74 -12.44
C SER A 207 9.28 8.93 -13.02
N ARG A 208 8.32 8.49 -12.18
CA ARG A 208 7.15 7.73 -12.60
C ARG A 208 6.02 8.67 -13.06
N PRO A 209 5.38 8.42 -14.22
CA PRO A 209 4.22 9.18 -14.65
C PRO A 209 3.09 9.10 -13.62
N ARG A 210 2.52 10.24 -13.25
CA ARG A 210 1.39 10.27 -12.31
C ARG A 210 0.15 9.67 -12.96
N ARG A 211 -0.58 8.84 -12.20
CA ARG A 211 -1.82 8.20 -12.62
C ARG A 211 -3.01 9.11 -12.35
N PRO A 212 -3.96 9.22 -13.29
CA PRO A 212 -5.21 9.91 -13.03
C PRO A 212 -6.01 9.17 -11.98
N TRP A 213 -6.67 9.92 -11.11
CA TRP A 213 -7.60 9.43 -10.12
C TRP A 213 -9.02 9.90 -10.47
N LEU A 214 -9.97 8.99 -10.48
CA LEU A 214 -11.35 9.30 -10.81
C LEU A 214 -12.26 9.36 -9.58
N GLY A 215 -11.95 8.61 -8.54
CA GLY A 215 -12.72 8.62 -7.29
C GLY A 215 -13.97 7.78 -7.37
N PHE A 216 -13.87 6.53 -7.81
CA PHE A 216 -14.94 5.55 -7.75
C PHE A 216 -14.42 4.17 -7.30
N TYR A 217 -15.33 3.29 -6.98
CA TYR A 217 -15.04 1.93 -6.50
C TYR A 217 -15.49 0.90 -7.52
N PRO A 218 -14.63 0.48 -8.47
CA PRO A 218 -15.00 -0.52 -9.46
C PRO A 218 -15.10 -1.92 -8.83
N GLN A 219 -16.21 -2.60 -9.10
CA GLN A 219 -16.47 -3.97 -8.64
C GLN A 219 -16.62 -4.91 -9.84
N PRO A 220 -15.98 -6.08 -9.84
CA PRO A 220 -16.24 -7.10 -10.87
C PRO A 220 -17.62 -7.70 -10.67
N PHE A 221 -18.39 -7.80 -11.75
CA PHE A 221 -19.72 -8.39 -11.75
C PHE A 221 -20.06 -9.00 -13.11
N GLY A 222 -20.31 -10.31 -13.16
CA GLY A 222 -20.80 -10.99 -14.36
C GLY A 222 -19.90 -10.85 -15.60
N GLY A 223 -18.57 -10.80 -15.45
CA GLY A 223 -17.63 -10.60 -16.57
C GLY A 223 -17.55 -9.14 -17.04
N HIS A 224 -18.05 -8.19 -16.25
CA HIS A 224 -17.99 -6.76 -16.45
C HIS A 224 -17.43 -6.06 -15.20
N VAL A 225 -17.22 -4.76 -15.30
CA VAL A 225 -16.90 -3.90 -14.16
C VAL A 225 -18.05 -2.94 -13.91
N VAL A 226 -18.55 -2.91 -12.70
CA VAL A 226 -19.64 -2.05 -12.25
C VAL A 226 -19.09 -0.98 -11.33
N VAL A 227 -19.65 0.23 -11.40
CA VAL A 227 -19.39 1.29 -10.41
C VAL A 227 -20.13 0.92 -9.12
N GLY A 228 -19.40 0.37 -8.15
CA GLY A 228 -19.94 -0.06 -6.85
C GLY A 228 -20.06 1.06 -5.82
N GLY A 229 -19.66 2.27 -6.19
CA GLY A 229 -19.74 3.47 -5.37
C GLY A 229 -18.84 4.58 -5.86
N LEU A 230 -19.04 5.78 -5.34
CA LEU A 230 -18.33 6.99 -5.72
C LEU A 230 -17.74 7.68 -4.50
N VAL A 231 -16.63 8.36 -4.72
CA VAL A 231 -16.07 9.27 -3.73
C VAL A 231 -16.79 10.61 -3.83
N PRO A 232 -17.47 11.11 -2.77
CA PRO A 232 -18.18 12.37 -2.80
C PRO A 232 -17.28 13.53 -3.28
N GLY A 233 -17.77 14.30 -4.26
CA GLY A 233 -17.04 15.39 -4.89
C GLY A 233 -15.87 14.94 -5.77
N GLY A 234 -15.71 13.65 -6.00
CA GLY A 234 -14.68 13.11 -6.88
C GLY A 234 -14.94 13.37 -8.37
N PRO A 235 -13.91 13.25 -9.23
CA PRO A 235 -14.07 13.45 -10.67
C PRO A 235 -15.20 12.61 -11.28
N ALA A 236 -15.25 11.32 -11.00
CA ALA A 236 -16.26 10.42 -11.54
C ALA A 236 -17.68 10.90 -11.26
N GLU A 237 -17.97 11.30 -10.01
CA GLU A 237 -19.29 11.85 -9.63
C GLU A 237 -19.59 13.17 -10.35
N ARG A 238 -18.62 14.10 -10.36
CA ARG A 238 -18.79 15.43 -11.02
C ARG A 238 -19.05 15.34 -12.52
N PHE A 239 -18.48 14.33 -13.17
CA PHE A 239 -18.66 14.10 -14.60
C PHE A 239 -19.82 13.14 -14.93
N GLY A 240 -20.61 12.72 -13.93
CA GLY A 240 -21.90 12.05 -14.12
C GLY A 240 -21.87 10.54 -14.13
N LEU A 241 -20.77 9.87 -13.72
CA LEU A 241 -20.80 8.46 -13.37
C LEU A 241 -21.73 8.27 -12.15
N LYS A 242 -22.44 7.15 -12.12
CA LYS A 242 -23.34 6.78 -11.02
C LYS A 242 -23.06 5.37 -10.54
N GLU A 243 -23.42 5.11 -9.30
CA GLU A 243 -23.43 3.75 -8.77
C GLU A 243 -24.38 2.89 -9.59
N GLY A 244 -23.97 1.66 -9.90
CA GLY A 244 -24.69 0.73 -10.75
C GLY A 244 -24.36 0.83 -12.25
N ASP A 245 -23.62 1.86 -12.71
CA ASP A 245 -23.16 1.92 -14.10
C ASP A 245 -22.25 0.73 -14.44
N ILE A 246 -22.52 0.07 -15.55
CA ILE A 246 -21.65 -0.98 -16.08
C ILE A 246 -20.69 -0.36 -17.08
N ILE A 247 -19.41 -0.50 -16.85
CA ILE A 247 -18.35 -0.01 -17.74
C ILE A 247 -18.14 -1.03 -18.86
N LEU A 248 -18.55 -0.68 -20.07
CA LEU A 248 -18.42 -1.53 -21.24
C LEU A 248 -17.08 -1.33 -21.93
N ARG A 249 -16.63 -0.05 -22.03
CA ARG A 249 -15.41 0.31 -22.76
C ARG A 249 -14.76 1.54 -22.11
N VAL A 250 -13.43 1.56 -22.14
CA VAL A 250 -12.62 2.76 -21.83
C VAL A 250 -11.76 3.06 -23.06
N GLU A 251 -11.84 4.27 -23.57
CA GLU A 251 -11.30 4.63 -24.90
C GLU A 251 -11.83 3.64 -25.95
N GLN A 252 -10.95 2.98 -26.67
CA GLN A 252 -11.33 2.01 -27.72
C GLN A 252 -11.35 0.57 -27.21
N LYS A 253 -11.04 0.31 -25.92
CA LYS A 253 -10.90 -1.06 -25.39
C LYS A 253 -12.12 -1.48 -24.58
N GLU A 254 -12.68 -2.65 -24.89
CA GLU A 254 -13.65 -3.33 -24.04
C GLU A 254 -13.03 -3.66 -22.68
N ILE A 255 -13.84 -3.52 -21.62
CA ILE A 255 -13.43 -3.75 -20.25
C ILE A 255 -14.21 -4.93 -19.67
N ARG A 256 -13.47 -5.95 -19.25
CA ARG A 256 -14.01 -7.16 -18.64
C ARG A 256 -13.52 -7.42 -17.24
N SER A 257 -12.50 -6.68 -16.81
CA SER A 257 -11.90 -6.83 -15.50
C SER A 257 -11.39 -5.50 -14.95
N ARG A 258 -11.25 -5.43 -13.63
CA ARG A 258 -10.70 -4.25 -12.94
C ARG A 258 -9.25 -3.95 -13.34
N PRO A 259 -8.34 -4.94 -13.48
CA PRO A 259 -7.01 -4.68 -14.04
C PRO A 259 -7.03 -4.05 -15.43
N GLU A 260 -7.88 -4.54 -16.35
CA GLU A 260 -8.01 -3.94 -17.68
C GLU A 260 -8.50 -2.49 -17.62
N LEU A 261 -9.46 -2.21 -16.74
CA LEU A 261 -9.94 -0.85 -16.48
C LEU A 261 -8.79 0.07 -16.05
N TYR A 262 -8.03 -0.33 -15.03
CA TYR A 262 -6.91 0.46 -14.51
C TYR A 262 -5.81 0.67 -15.55
N GLN A 263 -5.44 -0.39 -16.28
CA GLN A 263 -4.44 -0.31 -17.34
C GLN A 263 -4.85 0.66 -18.47
N GLN A 264 -6.15 0.79 -18.77
CA GLN A 264 -6.60 1.77 -19.76
C GLN A 264 -6.67 3.19 -19.20
N MET A 265 -7.24 3.36 -18.01
CA MET A 265 -7.32 4.66 -17.36
C MET A 265 -5.93 5.29 -17.15
N TRP A 266 -4.96 4.49 -16.71
CA TRP A 266 -3.61 4.97 -16.36
C TRP A 266 -2.67 5.15 -17.56
N LYS A 267 -3.14 4.97 -18.79
CA LYS A 267 -2.46 5.49 -19.99
C LYS A 267 -2.58 6.99 -20.11
N LYS A 268 -3.54 7.59 -19.44
CA LYS A 268 -3.76 9.03 -19.38
C LYS A 268 -3.04 9.62 -18.15
N ARG A 269 -2.93 10.95 -18.18
CA ARG A 269 -2.38 11.74 -17.06
C ARG A 269 -3.49 12.48 -16.32
N PRO A 270 -3.26 12.91 -15.07
CA PRO A 270 -4.16 13.86 -14.42
C PRO A 270 -4.45 15.06 -15.30
N GLY A 271 -5.71 15.50 -15.37
CA GLY A 271 -6.17 16.58 -16.24
C GLY A 271 -6.58 16.16 -17.64
N GLU A 272 -6.23 14.96 -18.09
CA GLU A 272 -6.66 14.46 -19.40
C GLU A 272 -8.07 13.84 -19.34
N ARG A 273 -8.77 13.90 -20.48
CA ARG A 273 -10.09 13.29 -20.64
C ARG A 273 -9.96 11.79 -20.89
N ILE A 274 -10.81 11.02 -20.23
CA ILE A 274 -10.95 9.58 -20.40
C ILE A 274 -12.37 9.29 -20.86
N SER A 275 -12.52 8.66 -22.01
CA SER A 275 -13.83 8.31 -22.59
C SER A 275 -14.28 6.95 -22.05
N PHE A 276 -15.50 6.93 -21.55
CA PHE A 276 -16.18 5.72 -21.06
C PHE A 276 -17.40 5.45 -21.90
N ARG A 277 -17.60 4.20 -22.31
CA ARG A 277 -18.89 3.67 -22.76
C ARG A 277 -19.51 2.94 -21.60
N ILE A 278 -20.66 3.42 -21.12
CA ILE A 278 -21.35 2.81 -19.97
C ILE A 278 -22.73 2.32 -20.36
N LEU A 279 -23.23 1.34 -19.62
CA LEU A 279 -24.63 0.89 -19.66
C LEU A 279 -25.30 1.25 -18.33
N ARG A 280 -26.39 2.02 -18.44
CA ARG A 280 -27.25 2.40 -17.32
C ARG A 280 -28.71 2.21 -17.73
N GLU A 281 -29.49 1.47 -16.91
CA GLU A 281 -30.93 1.26 -17.17
C GLU A 281 -31.23 0.86 -18.62
N GLU A 282 -30.51 -0.17 -19.13
CA GLU A 282 -30.64 -0.72 -20.49
C GLU A 282 -30.22 0.24 -21.65
N ARG A 283 -29.68 1.41 -21.34
CA ARG A 283 -29.21 2.38 -22.33
C ARG A 283 -27.69 2.53 -22.25
N SER A 284 -27.03 2.43 -23.40
CA SER A 284 -25.59 2.71 -23.48
C SER A 284 -25.34 4.10 -24.04
N PHE A 285 -24.38 4.82 -23.42
CA PHE A 285 -23.94 6.14 -23.88
C PHE A 285 -22.49 6.39 -23.52
N ASP A 286 -21.91 7.36 -24.17
CA ASP A 286 -20.53 7.77 -23.90
C ASP A 286 -20.51 8.88 -22.85
N LEU A 287 -19.51 8.83 -21.99
CA LEU A 287 -19.25 9.78 -20.92
C LEU A 287 -17.75 10.11 -20.89
N GLU A 288 -17.43 11.40 -20.82
CA GLU A 288 -16.05 11.82 -20.64
C GLU A 288 -15.79 12.24 -19.20
N VAL A 289 -14.74 11.72 -18.60
CA VAL A 289 -14.32 12.05 -17.23
C VAL A 289 -12.91 12.64 -17.29
N VAL A 290 -12.70 13.78 -16.66
CA VAL A 290 -11.36 14.35 -16.48
C VAL A 290 -10.82 13.85 -15.14
N GLY A 291 -9.73 13.05 -15.18
CA GLY A 291 -9.10 12.53 -13.98
C GLY A 291 -8.37 13.61 -13.18
N GLY A 292 -8.50 13.57 -11.86
CA GLY A 292 -7.72 14.40 -10.94
C GLY A 292 -6.36 13.80 -10.60
N ASP A 293 -5.56 14.54 -9.84
CA ASP A 293 -4.36 14.03 -9.18
C ASP A 293 -4.73 13.55 -7.78
N ARG A 294 -4.50 12.26 -7.50
CA ARG A 294 -4.77 11.67 -6.18
C ARG A 294 -3.96 12.35 -5.07
N SER A 295 -2.73 12.77 -5.37
CA SER A 295 -1.86 13.40 -4.37
C SER A 295 -2.42 14.73 -3.87
N GLU A 296 -3.14 15.48 -4.71
CA GLU A 296 -3.76 16.76 -4.33
C GLU A 296 -4.89 16.56 -3.30
N ARG A 297 -5.63 15.45 -3.40
CA ARG A 297 -6.73 15.14 -2.47
C ARG A 297 -6.26 14.98 -1.02
N TYR A 298 -5.04 14.52 -0.82
CA TYR A 298 -4.48 14.21 0.50
C TYR A 298 -3.41 15.21 0.96
N ARG A 299 -3.25 16.32 0.24
CA ARG A 299 -2.31 17.41 0.59
C ARG A 299 -2.92 18.52 1.45
N SER A 300 -4.20 18.42 1.81
CA SER A 300 -4.92 19.45 2.60
C SER A 300 -4.67 19.30 4.09
#